data_f02805e005aab077801c7554d9205514
#
_entry.id   f02805e005aab077801c7554d9205514
#
_cell.length_a   1.000
_cell.length_b   1.000
_cell.length_c   1.000
_cell.angle_alpha   90.00
_cell.angle_beta   90.00
_cell.angle_gamma   90.00
#
_symmetry.space_group_name_H-M   'P 1'
#
loop_
_entity.id
_entity.type
_entity.pdbx_description
1 polymer ?
#
loop_
_entity_poly.entity_id
_entity_poly.type
_entity_poly.pdbx_seq_one_letter_code
_entity_poly.pdbx_strand_id
1 'polypeptide(L)'
;KYYEQIGSEVTEVELPFDFPSSWSIARLNAVCQLTDGLKTTGKQCLLDAKYLRGKSSETIVEQGKLVYKGDNIILVDGENSGEVFIVPQDGYMGSTFKQLWISSSMHEPYVLAFIQFYKETLRNSKKGAAIPHLNKELFYGLIIGIPPLQEQRRIVLKIEQSSQLLR
;
A
#
# COMPACT_ATOMS: atom_id res chain seq x y z
N LYS A 1 8.50 -6.21 27.04
CA LYS A 1 7.24 -5.54 26.74
C LYS A 1 7.48 -4.26 25.94
N TYR A 2 6.56 -3.94 25.06
CA TYR A 2 6.64 -2.78 24.18
C TYR A 2 5.49 -1.81 24.49
N TYR A 3 5.77 -0.52 24.40
CA TYR A 3 4.81 0.52 24.74
C TYR A 3 4.76 1.55 23.60
N GLU A 4 3.55 2.02 23.30
CA GLU A 4 3.33 3.13 22.38
C GLU A 4 2.96 4.38 23.17
N GLN A 5 3.60 5.50 22.85
CA GLN A 5 3.26 6.78 23.45
C GLN A 5 2.68 7.72 22.41
N ILE A 6 1.46 8.19 22.68
CA ILE A 6 0.77 9.18 21.86
C ILE A 6 0.43 10.34 22.78
N GLY A 7 1.12 11.48 22.61
CA GLY A 7 0.99 12.60 23.53
C GLY A 7 1.48 12.22 24.93
N SER A 8 0.61 12.32 25.92
CA SER A 8 0.89 11.93 27.30
C SER A 8 0.44 10.52 27.65
N GLU A 9 -0.24 9.85 26.74
CA GLU A 9 -0.79 8.52 26.95
C GLU A 9 0.20 7.44 26.52
N VAL A 10 0.44 6.46 27.42
CA VAL A 10 1.34 5.33 27.17
C VAL A 10 0.53 4.05 27.26
N THR A 11 0.55 3.25 26.21
CA THR A 11 -0.22 2.00 26.10
C THR A 11 0.72 0.84 25.80
N GLU A 12 0.51 -0.30 26.45
CA GLU A 12 1.23 -1.53 26.10
C GLU A 12 0.78 -2.02 24.73
N VAL A 13 1.73 -2.39 23.86
CA VAL A 13 1.47 -2.87 22.52
C VAL A 13 1.94 -4.31 22.40
N GLU A 14 1.06 -5.18 21.94
CA GLU A 14 1.40 -6.55 21.58
C GLU A 14 1.91 -6.59 20.14
N LEU A 15 3.13 -7.11 19.95
CA LEU A 15 3.74 -7.21 18.63
C LEU A 15 3.29 -8.50 17.92
N PRO A 16 3.04 -8.45 16.61
CA PRO A 16 2.64 -9.65 15.86
C PRO A 16 3.75 -10.69 15.75
N PHE A 17 5.01 -10.27 15.87
CA PHE A 17 6.21 -11.11 15.75
C PHE A 17 7.28 -10.63 16.71
N ASP A 18 8.24 -11.49 17.00
CA ASP A 18 9.48 -11.09 17.67
C ASP A 18 10.43 -10.44 16.65
N PHE A 19 10.64 -9.15 16.80
CA PHE A 19 11.57 -8.42 15.94
C PHE A 19 12.98 -8.39 16.54
N PRO A 20 14.04 -8.45 15.71
CA PRO A 20 15.39 -8.22 16.18
C PRO A 20 15.51 -6.89 16.93
N SER A 21 16.31 -6.83 18.00
CA SER A 21 16.47 -5.63 18.80
C SER A 21 17.08 -4.45 18.05
N SER A 22 17.78 -4.72 16.94
CA SER A 22 18.38 -3.71 16.07
C SER A 22 17.38 -3.04 15.13
N TRP A 23 16.16 -3.56 15.06
CA TRP A 23 15.10 -2.97 14.21
C TRP A 23 14.33 -1.91 14.97
N SER A 24 13.96 -0.84 14.28
CA SER A 24 12.93 0.07 14.77
C SER A 24 11.56 -0.54 14.51
N ILE A 25 10.56 -0.11 15.26
CA ILE A 25 9.18 -0.57 15.14
C ILE A 25 8.28 0.65 15.05
N ALA A 26 7.34 0.65 14.11
CA ALA A 26 6.41 1.76 13.92
C ALA A 26 5.05 1.25 13.46
N ARG A 27 4.06 2.14 13.47
CA ARG A 27 2.80 1.93 12.76
C ARG A 27 3.00 2.29 11.29
N LEU A 28 2.23 1.66 10.40
CA LEU A 28 2.37 1.88 8.96
C LEU A 28 2.19 3.36 8.58
N ASN A 29 1.36 4.11 9.31
CA ASN A 29 1.14 5.54 9.06
C ASN A 29 2.41 6.40 9.20
N ALA A 30 3.44 5.89 9.85
CA ALA A 30 4.72 6.59 9.97
C ALA A 30 5.56 6.53 8.67
N VAL A 31 5.27 5.57 7.80
CA VAL A 31 6.09 5.33 6.59
C VAL A 31 5.32 5.47 5.28
N CYS A 32 4.00 5.65 5.33
CA CYS A 32 3.21 5.85 4.11
C CYS A 32 1.95 6.69 4.37
N GLN A 33 1.38 7.21 3.28
CA GLN A 33 0.17 8.03 3.28
C GLN A 33 -0.69 7.69 2.07
N LEU A 34 -2.01 7.70 2.26
CA LEU A 34 -3.00 7.62 1.18
C LEU A 34 -3.48 9.02 0.84
N THR A 35 -3.53 9.36 -0.43
CA THR A 35 -4.06 10.65 -0.90
C THR A 35 -5.05 10.45 -2.02
N ASP A 36 -6.01 11.39 -2.12
CA ASP A 36 -7.02 11.35 -3.18
C ASP A 36 -6.45 11.77 -4.54
N GLY A 37 -5.33 12.46 -4.56
CA GLY A 37 -4.78 13.06 -5.77
C GLY A 37 -5.50 14.33 -6.17
N LEU A 38 -5.00 15.00 -7.21
CA LEU A 38 -5.57 16.23 -7.74
C LEU A 38 -6.27 15.95 -9.07
N LYS A 39 -7.51 16.45 -9.19
CA LYS A 39 -8.27 16.35 -10.42
C LYS A 39 -7.70 17.30 -11.46
N THR A 40 -7.43 16.79 -12.64
CA THR A 40 -6.96 17.57 -13.79
C THR A 40 -7.81 17.29 -15.02
N THR A 41 -7.65 18.13 -16.04
CA THR A 41 -8.34 17.98 -17.32
C THR A 41 -7.34 17.70 -18.43
N GLY A 42 -7.80 17.06 -19.49
CA GLY A 42 -6.99 16.67 -20.64
C GLY A 42 -7.14 15.18 -20.91
N LYS A 43 -6.88 14.77 -22.13
CA LYS A 43 -7.05 13.37 -22.56
C LYS A 43 -5.94 12.50 -22.00
N GLN A 44 -6.32 11.48 -21.22
CA GLN A 44 -5.40 10.50 -20.65
C GLN A 44 -6.06 9.12 -20.63
N CYS A 45 -5.22 8.08 -20.56
CA CYS A 45 -5.68 6.72 -20.37
C CYS A 45 -6.29 6.55 -18.97
N LEU A 46 -7.43 5.87 -18.90
CA LEU A 46 -8.03 5.48 -17.62
C LEU A 46 -7.31 4.25 -17.07
N LEU A 47 -6.75 4.38 -15.87
CA LEU A 47 -6.04 3.31 -15.18
C LEU A 47 -6.94 2.75 -14.07
N ASP A 48 -7.96 2.00 -14.49
CA ASP A 48 -8.81 1.26 -13.56
C ASP A 48 -8.26 -0.15 -13.33
N ALA A 49 -8.80 -0.86 -12.34
CA ALA A 49 -8.31 -2.19 -11.97
C ALA A 49 -8.39 -3.18 -13.13
N LYS A 50 -9.44 -3.11 -13.91
CA LYS A 50 -9.64 -4.00 -15.05
C LYS A 50 -8.56 -3.84 -16.12
N TYR A 51 -8.26 -2.58 -16.46
CA TYR A 51 -7.17 -2.27 -17.40
C TYR A 51 -5.81 -2.67 -16.83
N LEU A 52 -5.55 -2.35 -15.57
CA LEU A 52 -4.26 -2.66 -14.92
C LEU A 52 -4.02 -4.18 -14.80
N ARG A 53 -5.08 -4.97 -14.77
CA ARG A 53 -4.99 -6.44 -14.79
C ARG A 53 -4.91 -7.02 -16.21
N GLY A 54 -4.90 -6.17 -17.22
CA GLY A 54 -4.86 -6.62 -18.62
C GLY A 54 -6.17 -7.22 -19.13
N LYS A 55 -7.29 -6.92 -18.49
CA LYS A 55 -8.61 -7.50 -18.81
C LYS A 55 -9.49 -6.59 -19.67
N SER A 56 -9.04 -5.41 -20.00
CA SER A 56 -9.75 -4.49 -20.87
C SER A 56 -8.77 -3.73 -21.76
N SER A 57 -9.27 -3.22 -22.90
CA SER A 57 -8.50 -2.35 -23.78
C SER A 57 -8.42 -0.93 -23.19
N GLU A 58 -7.53 -0.14 -23.77
CA GLU A 58 -7.32 1.25 -23.36
C GLU A 58 -8.60 2.08 -23.55
N THR A 59 -8.93 2.89 -22.55
CA THR A 59 -10.01 3.88 -22.58
C THR A 59 -9.41 5.25 -22.32
N ILE A 60 -9.69 6.21 -23.19
CA ILE A 60 -9.25 7.59 -23.03
C ILE A 60 -10.39 8.41 -22.41
N VAL A 61 -10.09 9.16 -21.38
CA VAL A 61 -11.04 10.03 -20.70
C VAL A 61 -10.51 11.47 -20.64
N GLU A 62 -11.40 12.42 -20.44
CA GLU A 62 -11.12 13.85 -20.55
C GLU A 62 -10.68 14.50 -19.23
N GLN A 63 -10.87 13.81 -18.11
CA GLN A 63 -10.54 14.34 -16.79
C GLN A 63 -10.34 13.20 -15.80
N GLY A 64 -9.63 13.46 -14.73
CA GLY A 64 -9.40 12.50 -13.67
C GLY A 64 -8.27 12.94 -12.77
N LYS A 65 -7.82 12.02 -11.93
CA LYS A 65 -6.72 12.22 -10.99
C LYS A 65 -5.45 11.65 -11.58
N LEU A 66 -4.55 12.54 -12.02
CA LEU A 66 -3.35 12.17 -12.75
C LEU A 66 -2.35 11.46 -11.84
N VAL A 67 -1.86 10.33 -12.32
CA VAL A 67 -0.75 9.59 -11.74
C VAL A 67 0.28 9.31 -12.83
N TYR A 68 1.53 9.10 -12.40
CA TYR A 68 2.66 8.94 -13.31
C TYR A 68 3.21 7.53 -13.24
N LYS A 69 3.83 7.10 -14.32
CA LYS A 69 4.53 5.83 -14.36
C LYS A 69 5.46 5.68 -13.15
N GLY A 70 5.35 4.54 -12.45
CA GLY A 70 6.13 4.24 -11.26
C GLY A 70 5.46 4.63 -9.94
N ASP A 71 4.39 5.42 -9.98
CA ASP A 71 3.60 5.72 -8.79
C ASP A 71 2.92 4.46 -8.27
N ASN A 72 2.58 4.47 -6.99
CA ASN A 72 1.80 3.39 -6.37
C ASN A 72 0.38 3.84 -6.14
N ILE A 73 -0.57 2.99 -6.47
CA ILE A 73 -1.99 3.20 -6.18
C ILE A 73 -2.55 1.97 -5.49
N ILE A 74 -3.53 2.17 -4.61
CA ILE A 74 -4.11 1.10 -3.81
C ILE A 74 -5.63 1.13 -3.94
N LEU A 75 -6.23 -0.04 -4.13
CA LEU A 75 -7.68 -0.19 -4.12
C LEU A 75 -8.22 0.06 -2.72
N VAL A 76 -9.15 1.02 -2.61
CA VAL A 76 -9.81 1.36 -1.35
C VAL A 76 -11.28 1.00 -1.34
N ASP A 77 -11.85 0.69 -2.50
CA ASP A 77 -13.26 0.29 -2.64
C ASP A 77 -13.36 -1.04 -3.39
N GLY A 78 -14.30 -1.88 -3.00
CA GLY A 78 -14.61 -3.15 -3.67
C GLY A 78 -14.00 -4.36 -2.99
N GLU A 79 -14.17 -5.51 -3.64
CA GLU A 79 -13.79 -6.83 -3.12
C GLU A 79 -12.29 -6.99 -2.87
N ASN A 80 -11.47 -6.34 -3.67
CA ASN A 80 -10.01 -6.46 -3.60
C ASN A 80 -9.35 -5.26 -2.92
N SER A 81 -10.05 -4.59 -2.02
CA SER A 81 -9.48 -3.47 -1.24
C SER A 81 -8.19 -3.90 -0.56
N GLY A 82 -7.15 -3.07 -0.69
CA GLY A 82 -5.81 -3.35 -0.18
C GLY A 82 -4.83 -3.83 -1.25
N GLU A 83 -5.30 -4.13 -2.46
CA GLU A 83 -4.42 -4.50 -3.57
C GLU A 83 -3.70 -3.26 -4.11
N VAL A 84 -2.37 -3.36 -4.24
CA VAL A 84 -1.50 -2.28 -4.73
C VAL A 84 -1.08 -2.56 -6.16
N PHE A 85 -1.09 -1.52 -6.99
CA PHE A 85 -0.55 -1.55 -8.36
C PHE A 85 0.54 -0.51 -8.49
N ILE A 86 1.61 -0.87 -9.19
CA ILE A 86 2.61 0.07 -9.67
C ILE A 86 2.14 0.57 -11.02
N VAL A 87 1.98 1.89 -11.15
CA VAL A 87 1.42 2.51 -12.36
C VAL A 87 2.36 2.28 -13.56
N PRO A 88 1.88 1.63 -14.64
CA PRO A 88 2.74 1.26 -15.77
C PRO A 88 2.96 2.40 -16.77
N GLN A 89 2.13 3.43 -16.72
CA GLN A 89 2.14 4.56 -17.65
C GLN A 89 1.42 5.74 -17.02
N ASP A 90 1.67 6.95 -17.51
CA ASP A 90 0.92 8.12 -17.08
C ASP A 90 -0.55 7.98 -17.45
N GLY A 91 -1.45 8.43 -16.59
CA GLY A 91 -2.88 8.36 -16.82
C GLY A 91 -3.69 8.78 -15.61
N TYR A 92 -4.99 8.58 -15.69
CA TYR A 92 -5.90 8.89 -14.59
C TYR A 92 -6.25 7.63 -13.82
N MET A 93 -5.97 7.62 -12.52
CA MET A 93 -6.35 6.46 -11.70
C MET A 93 -7.86 6.34 -11.59
N GLY A 94 -8.36 5.10 -11.57
CA GLY A 94 -9.78 4.80 -11.40
C GLY A 94 -10.32 5.32 -10.07
N SER A 95 -11.64 5.53 -10.02
CA SER A 95 -12.31 6.12 -8.85
C SER A 95 -12.24 5.26 -7.58
N THR A 96 -11.90 3.97 -7.73
CA THR A 96 -11.76 3.05 -6.59
C THR A 96 -10.38 3.07 -5.96
N PHE A 97 -9.47 3.88 -6.48
CA PHE A 97 -8.09 3.96 -6.02
C PHE A 97 -7.82 5.22 -5.20
N LYS A 98 -6.81 5.10 -4.34
CA LYS A 98 -6.07 6.24 -3.78
C LYS A 98 -4.60 6.09 -4.13
N GLN A 99 -3.89 7.21 -4.17
CA GLN A 99 -2.45 7.21 -4.37
C GLN A 99 -1.77 6.84 -3.06
N LEU A 100 -0.78 5.96 -3.13
CA LEU A 100 0.00 5.50 -1.99
C LEU A 100 1.39 6.13 -2.03
N TRP A 101 1.65 7.02 -1.10
CA TRP A 101 2.96 7.65 -0.92
C TRP A 101 3.75 6.90 0.13
N ILE A 102 4.99 6.55 -0.21
CA ILE A 102 5.90 5.85 0.70
C ILE A 102 7.06 6.77 1.02
N SER A 103 7.44 6.85 2.29
CA SER A 103 8.55 7.67 2.75
C SER A 103 9.84 7.33 2.00
N SER A 104 10.57 8.36 1.58
CA SER A 104 11.88 8.19 0.91
C SER A 104 12.95 7.60 1.83
N SER A 105 12.73 7.59 3.14
CA SER A 105 13.63 6.95 4.10
C SER A 105 13.53 5.42 4.09
N MET A 106 12.50 4.87 3.45
CA MET A 106 12.29 3.43 3.33
C MET A 106 12.70 2.92 1.95
N HIS A 107 13.09 1.66 1.89
CA HIS A 107 13.17 0.96 0.61
C HIS A 107 11.75 0.63 0.17
N GLU A 108 11.26 1.32 -0.83
CA GLU A 108 9.86 1.24 -1.28
C GLU A 108 9.37 -0.20 -1.49
N PRO A 109 10.13 -1.08 -2.19
CA PRO A 109 9.69 -2.47 -2.35
C PRO A 109 9.49 -3.23 -1.04
N TYR A 110 10.20 -2.84 0.03
CA TYR A 110 10.02 -3.46 1.34
C TYR A 110 8.63 -3.13 1.92
N VAL A 111 8.21 -1.86 1.84
CA VAL A 111 6.89 -1.45 2.30
C VAL A 111 5.80 -2.10 1.46
N LEU A 112 5.98 -2.19 0.15
CA LEU A 112 5.04 -2.87 -0.75
C LEU A 112 4.91 -4.36 -0.41
N ALA A 113 6.02 -5.03 -0.12
CA ALA A 113 6.02 -6.43 0.29
C ALA A 113 5.29 -6.61 1.63
N PHE A 114 5.47 -5.67 2.58
CA PHE A 114 4.76 -5.67 3.84
C PHE A 114 3.24 -5.55 3.64
N ILE A 115 2.80 -4.63 2.82
CA ILE A 115 1.38 -4.45 2.51
C ILE A 115 0.81 -5.71 1.83
N GLN A 116 1.55 -6.30 0.92
CA GLN A 116 1.18 -7.54 0.24
C GLN A 116 1.02 -8.70 1.24
N PHE A 117 1.89 -8.77 2.23
CA PHE A 117 1.81 -9.77 3.30
C PHE A 117 0.48 -9.67 4.06
N TYR A 118 -0.01 -8.46 4.30
CA TYR A 118 -1.26 -8.22 5.02
C TYR A 118 -2.50 -8.13 4.11
N LYS A 119 -2.37 -8.43 2.83
CA LYS A 119 -3.46 -8.32 1.85
C LYS A 119 -4.73 -9.06 2.29
N GLU A 120 -4.60 -10.28 2.75
CA GLU A 120 -5.76 -11.08 3.20
C GLU A 120 -6.41 -10.49 4.46
N THR A 121 -5.60 -10.03 5.41
CA THR A 121 -6.08 -9.38 6.62
C THR A 121 -6.89 -8.12 6.28
N LEU A 122 -6.36 -7.29 5.39
CA LEU A 122 -7.03 -6.07 4.94
C LEU A 122 -8.32 -6.38 4.20
N ARG A 123 -8.31 -7.38 3.33
CA ARG A 123 -9.47 -7.84 2.57
C ARG A 123 -10.59 -8.32 3.49
N ASN A 124 -10.26 -9.07 4.54
CA ASN A 124 -11.23 -9.65 5.47
C ASN A 124 -11.75 -8.65 6.51
N SER A 125 -11.17 -7.45 6.58
CA SER A 125 -11.52 -6.42 7.56
C SER A 125 -12.22 -5.21 6.94
N LYS A 126 -12.76 -5.36 5.74
CA LYS A 126 -13.46 -4.29 5.03
C LYS A 126 -14.65 -3.76 5.81
N LYS A 127 -14.88 -2.46 5.70
CA LYS A 127 -16.05 -1.78 6.27
C LYS A 127 -17.08 -1.49 5.19
N GLY A 128 -18.34 -1.54 5.57
CA GLY A 128 -19.47 -1.23 4.70
C GLY A 128 -20.18 -2.48 4.19
N ALA A 129 -21.51 -2.41 4.09
CA ALA A 129 -22.35 -3.54 3.71
C ALA A 129 -22.61 -3.61 2.20
N ALA A 130 -22.86 -2.45 1.55
CA ALA A 130 -23.21 -2.40 0.13
C ALA A 130 -21.97 -2.29 -0.77
N ILE A 131 -21.05 -1.40 -0.43
CA ILE A 131 -19.76 -1.24 -1.12
C ILE A 131 -18.66 -1.34 -0.07
N PRO A 132 -17.94 -2.46 -0.01
CA PRO A 132 -16.87 -2.62 0.98
C PRO A 132 -15.77 -1.57 0.76
N HIS A 133 -15.27 -1.02 1.85
CA HIS A 133 -14.17 -0.04 1.84
C HIS A 133 -12.98 -0.57 2.63
N LEU A 134 -11.79 -0.15 2.25
CA LEU A 134 -10.58 -0.43 3.01
C LEU A 134 -10.73 0.13 4.43
N ASN A 135 -10.45 -0.71 5.43
CA ASN A 135 -10.40 -0.26 6.83
C ASN A 135 -9.09 0.52 7.04
N LYS A 136 -9.17 1.85 6.92
CA LYS A 136 -7.99 2.72 7.03
C LYS A 136 -7.37 2.72 8.41
N GLU A 137 -8.16 2.60 9.47
CA GLU A 137 -7.63 2.50 10.84
C GLU A 137 -6.76 1.27 11.00
N LEU A 138 -7.25 0.13 10.51
CA LEU A 138 -6.48 -1.10 10.52
C LEU A 138 -5.22 -0.96 9.67
N PHE A 139 -5.34 -0.42 8.46
CA PHE A 139 -4.21 -0.24 7.53
C PHE A 139 -3.11 0.61 8.14
N TYR A 140 -3.44 1.80 8.60
CA TYR A 140 -2.47 2.72 9.20
C TYR A 140 -1.93 2.22 10.53
N GLY A 141 -2.69 1.40 11.24
CA GLY A 141 -2.33 0.83 12.53
C GLY A 141 -1.47 -0.43 12.46
N LEU A 142 -1.25 -1.00 11.26
CA LEU A 142 -0.39 -2.18 11.12
C LEU A 142 1.01 -1.90 11.65
N ILE A 143 1.56 -2.84 12.39
CA ILE A 143 2.89 -2.70 13.00
C ILE A 143 3.93 -3.23 12.04
N ILE A 144 4.84 -2.34 11.62
CA ILE A 144 5.93 -2.68 10.70
C ILE A 144 7.28 -2.64 11.43
N GLY A 145 8.06 -3.72 11.27
CA GLY A 145 9.46 -3.72 11.68
C GLY A 145 10.29 -2.99 10.64
N ILE A 146 11.20 -2.14 11.08
CA ILE A 146 12.04 -1.32 10.19
C ILE A 146 13.50 -1.67 10.41
N PRO A 147 14.05 -2.63 9.64
CA PRO A 147 15.48 -2.91 9.68
C PRO A 147 16.28 -1.80 9.03
N PRO A 148 17.61 -1.78 9.19
CA PRO A 148 18.46 -0.89 8.40
C PRO A 148 18.18 -1.03 6.90
N LEU A 149 18.37 0.06 6.16
CA LEU A 149 17.99 0.12 4.74
C LEU A 149 18.59 -1.01 3.89
N GLN A 150 19.85 -1.34 4.13
CA GLN A 150 20.53 -2.44 3.44
C GLN A 150 19.86 -3.79 3.70
N GLU A 151 19.39 -4.01 4.91
CA GLU A 151 18.69 -5.24 5.28
C GLU A 151 17.29 -5.29 4.65
N GLN A 152 16.61 -4.16 4.56
CA GLN A 152 15.33 -4.08 3.81
C GLN A 152 15.53 -4.57 2.38
N ARG A 153 16.60 -4.15 1.70
CA ARG A 153 16.93 -4.59 0.34
C ARG A 153 17.19 -6.09 0.26
N ARG A 154 17.94 -6.63 1.23
CA ARG A 154 18.23 -8.07 1.27
C ARG A 154 16.97 -8.90 1.47
N ILE A 155 16.08 -8.44 2.34
CA ILE A 155 14.80 -9.13 2.60
C ILE A 155 13.97 -9.18 1.32
N VAL A 156 13.86 -8.07 0.59
CA VAL A 156 13.12 -8.01 -0.68
C VAL A 156 13.71 -8.98 -1.70
N LEU A 157 15.04 -9.02 -1.83
CA LEU A 157 15.70 -9.96 -2.76
C LEU A 157 15.39 -11.41 -2.40
N LYS A 158 15.36 -11.74 -1.11
CA LYS A 158 15.01 -13.10 -0.65
C LYS A 158 13.56 -13.45 -0.97
N ILE A 159 12.64 -12.51 -0.77
CA ILE A 159 11.22 -12.72 -1.11
C ILE A 159 11.06 -12.98 -2.61
N GLU A 160 11.72 -12.19 -3.45
CA GLU A 160 11.70 -12.35 -4.90
C GLU A 160 12.25 -13.69 -5.35
N GLN A 161 13.39 -14.11 -4.79
CA GLN A 161 14.00 -15.42 -5.07
C GLN A 161 13.08 -16.56 -4.68
N SER A 162 12.45 -16.50 -3.50
CA SER A 162 11.50 -17.51 -3.04
C SER A 162 10.28 -17.60 -3.95
N SER A 163 9.78 -16.46 -4.43
CA SER A 163 8.65 -16.40 -5.37
C SER A 163 9.00 -17.05 -6.71
N GLN A 164 10.21 -16.86 -7.20
CA GLN A 164 10.68 -17.48 -8.44
C GLN A 164 10.79 -19.00 -8.32
N LEU A 165 11.20 -19.52 -7.16
CA LEU A 165 11.31 -20.95 -6.92
C LEU A 165 9.96 -21.67 -6.87
N LEU A 166 8.88 -20.94 -6.55
CA LEU A 166 7.53 -21.49 -6.46
C LEU A 166 6.75 -21.44 -7.76
N ARG A 167 7.32 -20.88 -8.81
CA ARG A 167 6.71 -20.79 -10.15
C ARG A 167 7.00 -22.02 -10.99
#